data_99abee438957ba2c398189d5ce5f081d
#
_entry.id   99abee438957ba2c398189d5ce5f081d
#
_cell.length_a   1.000
_cell.length_b   1.000
_cell.length_c   1.000
_cell.angle_alpha   90.00
_cell.angle_beta   90.00
_cell.angle_gamma   90.00
#
_symmetry.space_group_name_H-M   'P 1'
#
loop_
_entity.id
_entity.type
_entity.pdbx_description
1 polymer ?
#
loop_
_entity_poly.entity_id
_entity_poly.type
_entity_poly.pdbx_seq_one_letter_code
_entity_poly.pdbx_strand_id
1 'polypeptide(L)'
;MKKLLIPSIFFVLLISFSFAQKPYKVVFYNIENFFDTINDPEVLDDEFTPEGPKKWNTAKYNKKLSNIERVLFDIAAIDKNYPVVIGVSEVETRGVLEDIIATPKLAPGNYRIAHFDSPEARGVD
;
A
#
# COMPACT_ATOMS: atom_id res chain seq x y z
N MET A 1 2.81 59.63 -18.08
CA MET A 1 3.53 58.44 -17.56
C MET A 1 2.82 57.71 -16.40
N LYS A 2 1.59 58.05 -16.00
CA LYS A 2 0.88 57.38 -14.86
C LYS A 2 -0.09 56.27 -15.27
N LYS A 3 -0.30 55.99 -16.55
CA LYS A 3 -1.30 55.00 -17.04
C LYS A 3 -0.81 53.58 -17.24
N LEU A 4 0.49 53.29 -17.07
CA LEU A 4 1.06 51.98 -17.33
C LEU A 4 1.24 51.11 -16.04
N LEU A 5 1.14 51.72 -14.88
CA LEU A 5 1.35 51.03 -13.60
C LEU A 5 0.18 50.16 -13.14
N ILE A 6 -1.06 50.55 -13.47
CA ILE A 6 -2.26 49.82 -13.03
C ILE A 6 -2.38 48.43 -13.69
N PRO A 7 -2.24 48.29 -15.04
CA PRO A 7 -2.31 46.96 -15.64
C PRO A 7 -1.16 46.02 -15.22
N SER A 8 0.01 46.56 -14.95
CA SER A 8 1.16 45.75 -14.46
C SER A 8 0.94 45.20 -13.05
N ILE A 9 0.34 45.96 -12.15
CA ILE A 9 -0.03 45.51 -10.80
C ILE A 9 -1.12 44.46 -10.84
N PHE A 10 -2.10 44.62 -11.74
CA PHE A 10 -3.17 43.63 -11.93
C PHE A 10 -2.65 42.29 -12.49
N PHE A 11 -1.67 42.32 -13.37
CA PHE A 11 -1.01 41.13 -13.92
C PHE A 11 -0.18 40.40 -12.88
N VAL A 12 0.52 41.12 -12.00
CA VAL A 12 1.31 40.53 -10.89
C VAL A 12 0.38 39.89 -9.86
N LEU A 13 -0.80 40.46 -9.57
CA LEU A 13 -1.79 39.87 -8.68
C LEU A 13 -2.40 38.56 -9.22
N LEU A 14 -2.52 38.36 -10.52
CA LEU A 14 -3.02 37.14 -11.13
C LEU A 14 -2.03 35.96 -11.04
N ILE A 15 -0.75 36.23 -10.96
CA ILE A 15 0.30 35.19 -10.83
C ILE A 15 0.31 34.60 -9.42
N SER A 16 -0.20 35.31 -8.42
CA SER A 16 -0.17 34.89 -7.00
C SER A 16 -1.15 33.76 -6.64
N PHE A 17 -2.02 33.31 -7.54
CA PHE A 17 -3.00 32.25 -7.30
C PHE A 17 -2.65 30.90 -7.92
N SER A 18 -1.38 30.66 -8.25
CA SER A 18 -0.93 29.31 -8.61
C SER A 18 -0.87 28.44 -7.36
N PHE A 19 -1.98 27.80 -7.02
CA PHE A 19 -1.96 26.71 -6.05
C PHE A 19 -1.23 25.53 -6.68
N ALA A 20 -0.03 25.24 -6.22
CA ALA A 20 0.64 24.01 -6.57
C ALA A 20 -0.22 22.84 -6.06
N GLN A 21 -0.74 22.01 -6.97
CA GLN A 21 -1.47 20.80 -6.59
C GLN A 21 -0.51 19.87 -5.83
N LYS A 22 -0.96 19.41 -4.68
CA LYS A 22 -0.19 18.42 -3.92
C LYS A 22 -0.22 17.10 -4.70
N PRO A 23 0.93 16.51 -5.06
CA PRO A 23 0.94 15.24 -5.78
C PRO A 23 0.37 14.13 -4.92
N TYR A 24 -0.44 13.26 -5.51
CA TYR A 24 -0.87 12.01 -4.87
C TYR A 24 0.14 10.91 -5.16
N LYS A 25 0.46 10.14 -4.13
CA LYS A 25 1.34 8.98 -4.25
C LYS A 25 0.50 7.71 -4.42
N VAL A 26 0.78 6.96 -5.48
CA VAL A 26 0.20 5.64 -5.75
C VAL A 26 1.35 4.64 -5.77
N VAL A 27 1.18 3.51 -5.10
CA VAL A 27 2.17 2.43 -5.02
C VAL A 27 1.54 1.15 -5.54
N PHE A 28 2.32 0.37 -6.30
CA PHE A 28 2.01 -1.02 -6.60
C PHE A 28 3.19 -1.88 -6.15
N TYR A 29 2.93 -2.96 -5.42
CA TYR A 29 3.95 -3.82 -4.84
C TYR A 29 3.53 -5.28 -4.88
N ASN A 30 4.30 -6.11 -5.60
CA ASN A 30 4.17 -7.57 -5.52
C ASN A 30 4.81 -8.01 -4.20
N ILE A 31 4.03 -8.63 -3.33
CA ILE A 31 4.47 -9.06 -2.00
C ILE A 31 4.93 -10.52 -1.95
N GLU A 32 5.02 -11.18 -3.11
CA GLU A 32 5.65 -12.49 -3.33
C GLU A 32 5.06 -13.61 -2.45
N ASN A 33 3.85 -14.06 -2.77
CA ASN A 33 3.19 -15.20 -2.11
C ASN A 33 3.04 -14.98 -0.59
N PHE A 34 2.23 -14.01 -0.20
CA PHE A 34 1.95 -13.78 1.22
C PHE A 34 0.70 -14.54 1.64
N PHE A 35 0.93 -15.78 2.05
CA PHE A 35 -0.07 -16.67 2.62
C PHE A 35 -0.24 -16.40 4.11
N ASP A 36 -1.42 -16.72 4.65
CA ASP A 36 -1.57 -16.88 6.09
C ASP A 36 -0.94 -18.20 6.57
N THR A 37 -1.29 -18.73 7.71
CA THR A 37 -0.69 -19.96 8.24
C THR A 37 -1.73 -21.08 8.39
N ILE A 38 -2.89 -20.93 7.77
CA ILE A 38 -4.02 -21.84 7.85
C ILE A 38 -4.16 -22.52 6.50
N ASN A 39 -4.30 -23.84 6.47
CA ASN A 39 -4.53 -24.57 5.23
C ASN A 39 -5.97 -24.39 4.77
N ASP A 40 -6.18 -23.92 3.54
CA ASP A 40 -7.50 -23.89 2.90
C ASP A 40 -7.67 -25.12 1.99
N PRO A 41 -8.56 -26.04 2.30
CA PRO A 41 -8.75 -27.27 1.51
C PRO A 41 -9.29 -27.02 0.09
N GLU A 42 -9.71 -25.78 -0.25
CA GLU A 42 -10.27 -25.45 -1.56
C GLU A 42 -9.21 -24.89 -2.54
N VAL A 43 -7.99 -24.60 -2.05
CA VAL A 43 -6.87 -24.07 -2.85
C VAL A 43 -5.58 -24.87 -2.64
N LEU A 44 -4.58 -24.64 -3.49
CA LEU A 44 -3.30 -25.37 -3.44
C LEU A 44 -2.26 -24.60 -2.61
N ASP A 45 -2.52 -24.40 -1.33
CA ASP A 45 -1.68 -23.66 -0.40
C ASP A 45 -0.88 -24.53 0.57
N ASP A 46 -1.01 -25.86 0.49
CA ASP A 46 -0.38 -26.84 1.40
C ASP A 46 1.12 -26.58 1.67
N GLU A 47 1.83 -26.01 0.68
CA GLU A 47 3.25 -25.66 0.85
C GLU A 47 3.48 -24.56 1.89
N PHE A 48 2.50 -23.67 2.06
CA PHE A 48 2.57 -22.47 2.90
C PHE A 48 1.89 -22.68 4.26
N THR A 49 1.99 -23.87 4.80
CA THR A 49 1.49 -24.23 6.14
C THR A 49 2.65 -24.55 7.08
N PRO A 50 2.42 -24.59 8.41
CA PRO A 50 3.43 -24.98 9.39
C PRO A 50 3.97 -26.39 9.17
N GLU A 51 3.15 -27.31 8.67
CA GLU A 51 3.48 -28.70 8.38
C GLU A 51 4.03 -28.87 6.97
N GLY A 52 3.73 -27.97 6.07
CA GLY A 52 4.10 -28.00 4.65
C GLY A 52 5.62 -27.88 4.41
N PRO A 53 6.06 -28.12 3.17
CA PRO A 53 7.48 -28.10 2.80
C PRO A 53 8.20 -26.78 3.16
N LYS A 54 7.51 -25.67 3.08
CA LYS A 54 8.08 -24.34 3.37
C LYS A 54 8.13 -24.03 4.86
N LYS A 55 7.50 -24.88 5.70
CA LYS A 55 7.40 -24.65 7.16
C LYS A 55 6.95 -23.23 7.46
N TRP A 56 5.88 -22.82 6.77
CA TRP A 56 5.34 -21.48 6.87
C TRP A 56 4.54 -21.32 8.15
N ASN A 57 5.18 -20.79 9.17
CA ASN A 57 4.63 -20.64 10.52
C ASN A 57 4.49 -19.17 10.91
N THR A 58 3.87 -18.92 12.05
CA THR A 58 3.61 -17.57 12.58
C THR A 58 4.88 -16.71 12.67
N ALA A 59 6.05 -17.30 12.96
CA ALA A 59 7.31 -16.54 13.05
C ALA A 59 7.73 -16.03 11.67
N LYS A 60 7.60 -16.85 10.61
CA LYS A 60 7.88 -16.45 9.22
C LYS A 60 6.87 -15.44 8.71
N TYR A 61 5.58 -15.68 9.01
CA TYR A 61 4.50 -14.75 8.70
C TYR A 61 4.78 -13.36 9.28
N ASN A 62 4.99 -13.27 10.59
CA ASN A 62 5.27 -12.00 11.26
C ASN A 62 6.54 -11.32 10.75
N LYS A 63 7.57 -12.09 10.40
CA LYS A 63 8.79 -11.55 9.80
C LYS A 63 8.51 -10.91 8.44
N LYS A 64 7.71 -11.56 7.60
CA LYS A 64 7.32 -11.04 6.29
C LYS A 64 6.43 -9.81 6.43
N LEU A 65 5.43 -9.86 7.32
CA LEU A 65 4.56 -8.74 7.65
C LEU A 65 5.38 -7.50 8.05
N SER A 66 6.35 -7.66 8.94
CA SER A 66 7.24 -6.57 9.37
C SER A 66 8.12 -6.04 8.23
N ASN A 67 8.55 -6.88 7.29
CA ASN A 67 9.31 -6.42 6.13
C ASN A 67 8.43 -5.60 5.18
N ILE A 68 7.19 -6.03 4.92
CA ILE A 68 6.22 -5.31 4.08
C ILE A 68 5.87 -3.96 4.72
N GLU A 69 5.56 -3.96 6.02
CA GLU A 69 5.35 -2.72 6.79
C GLU A 69 6.49 -1.73 6.59
N ARG A 70 7.74 -2.20 6.74
CA ARG A 70 8.92 -1.35 6.59
C ARG A 70 9.01 -0.75 5.19
N VAL A 71 8.87 -1.56 4.13
CA VAL A 71 8.95 -1.08 2.74
C VAL A 71 7.90 -0.02 2.47
N LEU A 72 6.63 -0.30 2.82
CA LEU A 72 5.53 0.64 2.57
C LEU A 72 5.66 1.92 3.40
N PHE A 73 6.15 1.81 4.62
CA PHE A 73 6.42 2.97 5.47
C PHE A 73 7.59 3.82 4.96
N ASP A 74 8.68 3.19 4.51
CA ASP A 74 9.83 3.89 3.94
C ASP A 74 9.42 4.71 2.69
N ILE A 75 8.53 4.17 1.87
CA ILE A 75 7.92 4.91 0.74
C ILE A 75 7.11 6.12 1.24
N ALA A 76 6.35 5.95 2.33
CA ALA A 76 5.59 7.05 2.93
C ALA A 76 6.53 8.14 3.50
N ALA A 77 7.66 7.74 4.07
CA ALA A 77 8.62 8.63 4.71
C ALA A 77 9.35 9.58 3.74
N ILE A 78 9.46 9.24 2.45
CA ILE A 78 10.18 10.04 1.43
C ILE A 78 9.73 11.51 1.44
N ASP A 79 8.43 11.75 1.53
CA ASP A 79 7.82 13.09 1.51
C ASP A 79 6.87 13.32 2.69
N LYS A 80 6.94 12.45 3.71
CA LYS A 80 6.08 12.46 4.90
C LYS A 80 4.57 12.34 4.59
N ASN A 81 4.23 11.70 3.46
CA ASN A 81 2.85 11.46 3.08
C ASN A 81 2.64 9.97 2.79
N TYR A 82 1.59 9.41 3.38
CA TYR A 82 1.15 8.06 3.02
C TYR A 82 0.66 8.02 1.57
N PRO A 83 0.92 6.93 0.82
CA PRO A 83 0.28 6.70 -0.47
C PRO A 83 -1.24 6.75 -0.32
N VAL A 84 -1.94 7.39 -1.27
CA VAL A 84 -3.40 7.43 -1.28
C VAL A 84 -4.01 6.13 -1.78
N VAL A 85 -3.24 5.37 -2.56
CA VAL A 85 -3.58 4.02 -3.02
C VAL A 85 -2.34 3.14 -2.92
N ILE A 86 -2.51 1.95 -2.39
CA ILE A 86 -1.53 0.88 -2.42
C ILE A 86 -2.20 -0.33 -3.08
N GLY A 87 -1.75 -0.69 -4.27
CA GLY A 87 -2.07 -1.96 -4.92
C GLY A 87 -1.04 -3.00 -4.52
N VAL A 88 -1.49 -4.18 -4.18
CA VAL A 88 -0.63 -5.33 -3.91
C VAL A 88 -1.06 -6.51 -4.77
N SER A 89 -0.15 -7.42 -5.03
CA SER A 89 -0.44 -8.69 -5.66
C SER A 89 0.27 -9.83 -4.93
N GLU A 90 -0.20 -11.05 -5.18
CA GLU A 90 0.25 -12.27 -4.52
C GLU A 90 -0.02 -12.27 -3.01
N VAL A 91 -1.20 -11.82 -2.63
CA VAL A 91 -1.77 -11.93 -1.28
C VAL A 91 -2.87 -12.99 -1.29
N GLU A 92 -2.91 -13.84 -0.28
CA GLU A 92 -3.87 -14.93 -0.24
C GLU A 92 -5.26 -14.47 0.18
N THR A 93 -5.38 -13.83 1.33
CA THR A 93 -6.67 -13.52 1.92
C THR A 93 -6.83 -12.05 2.25
N ARG A 94 -8.09 -11.62 2.36
CA ARG A 94 -8.42 -10.32 2.93
C ARG A 94 -7.85 -10.14 4.35
N GLY A 95 -7.78 -11.23 5.16
CA GLY A 95 -7.22 -11.20 6.50
C GLY A 95 -5.76 -10.78 6.52
N VAL A 96 -4.96 -11.25 5.55
CA VAL A 96 -3.57 -10.83 5.37
C VAL A 96 -3.46 -9.33 5.09
N LEU A 97 -4.37 -8.79 4.27
CA LEU A 97 -4.42 -7.34 4.01
C LEU A 97 -4.81 -6.54 5.26
N GLU A 98 -5.74 -7.06 6.06
CA GLU A 98 -6.14 -6.45 7.34
C GLU A 98 -4.96 -6.40 8.30
N ASP A 99 -4.17 -7.45 8.39
CA ASP A 99 -2.94 -7.48 9.19
C ASP A 99 -1.91 -6.45 8.70
N ILE A 100 -1.73 -6.31 7.38
CA ILE A 100 -0.80 -5.30 6.81
C ILE A 100 -1.20 -3.90 7.24
N ILE A 101 -2.45 -3.50 7.03
CA ILE A 101 -2.89 -2.13 7.36
C ILE A 101 -3.02 -1.86 8.85
N ALA A 102 -3.13 -2.91 9.68
CA ALA A 102 -3.17 -2.80 11.14
C ALA A 102 -1.78 -2.65 11.77
N THR A 103 -0.70 -2.85 11.01
CA THR A 103 0.65 -2.66 11.56
C THR A 103 0.87 -1.24 12.10
N PRO A 104 1.66 -1.05 13.16
CA PRO A 104 1.79 0.25 13.83
C PRO A 104 2.21 1.41 12.93
N LYS A 105 3.03 1.13 11.90
CA LYS A 105 3.51 2.17 10.98
C LYS A 105 2.53 2.47 9.85
N LEU A 106 1.62 1.56 9.49
CA LEU A 106 0.65 1.77 8.42
C LEU A 106 -0.73 2.17 8.93
N ALA A 107 -1.10 1.82 10.14
CA ALA A 107 -2.37 2.18 10.75
C ALA A 107 -2.71 3.69 10.67
N PRO A 108 -1.75 4.62 10.84
CA PRO A 108 -2.03 6.04 10.66
C PRO A 108 -2.44 6.46 9.24
N GLY A 109 -2.17 5.61 8.22
CA GLY A 109 -2.62 5.81 6.84
C GLY A 109 -4.13 5.66 6.65
N ASN A 110 -4.82 5.05 7.63
CA ASN A 110 -6.28 4.87 7.66
C ASN A 110 -6.84 4.25 6.37
N TYR A 111 -6.19 3.18 5.90
CA TYR A 111 -6.54 2.50 4.66
C TYR A 111 -7.86 1.73 4.76
N ARG A 112 -8.53 1.63 3.62
CA ARG A 112 -9.65 0.73 3.39
C ARG A 112 -9.26 -0.29 2.35
N ILE A 113 -9.76 -1.53 2.49
CA ILE A 113 -9.43 -2.64 1.62
C ILE A 113 -10.52 -2.83 0.58
N ALA A 114 -10.10 -2.91 -0.69
CA ALA A 114 -10.84 -3.53 -1.78
C ALA A 114 -10.12 -4.83 -2.14
N HIS A 115 -10.78 -5.96 -2.02
CA HIS A 115 -10.21 -7.28 -2.27
C HIS A 115 -11.28 -8.15 -2.93
N PHE A 116 -10.88 -8.93 -3.89
CA PHE A 116 -11.71 -9.89 -4.61
C PHE A 116 -10.88 -11.14 -4.86
N ASP A 117 -11.45 -12.29 -4.55
CA ASP A 117 -10.78 -13.56 -4.79
C ASP A 117 -10.67 -13.81 -6.29
N SER A 118 -9.48 -14.16 -6.75
CA SER A 118 -9.23 -14.55 -8.13
C SER A 118 -9.47 -16.04 -8.34
N PRO A 119 -9.62 -16.53 -9.58
CA PRO A 119 -9.73 -17.96 -9.87
C PRO A 119 -8.37 -18.68 -9.86
N GLU A 120 -7.34 -18.08 -9.30
CA GLU A 120 -6.00 -18.67 -9.24
C GLU A 120 -5.96 -19.85 -8.28
N ALA A 121 -5.41 -20.99 -8.75
CA ALA A 121 -5.53 -22.27 -8.04
C ALA A 121 -4.77 -22.32 -6.70
N ARG A 122 -3.77 -21.45 -6.50
CA ARG A 122 -3.02 -21.35 -5.24
C ARG A 122 -3.71 -20.44 -4.22
N GLY A 123 -4.78 -19.73 -4.61
CA GLY A 123 -5.49 -18.81 -3.75
C GLY A 123 -4.77 -17.48 -3.50
N VAL A 124 -3.86 -17.05 -4.39
CA VAL A 124 -3.24 -15.72 -4.29
C VAL A 124 -3.76 -14.78 -5.38
N ASP A 125 -4.00 -13.53 -5.00
CA ASP A 125 -4.57 -12.46 -5.80
C ASP A 125 -3.55 -11.40 -6.23
#